data_c8739d69639b5986291a19fedb2d0e8d
#
_entry.id   c8739d69639b5986291a19fedb2d0e8d
#
_cell.length_a   1.000
_cell.length_b   1.000
_cell.length_c   1.000
_cell.angle_alpha   90.00
_cell.angle_beta   90.00
_cell.angle_gamma   90.00
#
_symmetry.space_group_name_H-M   'P 1'
#
loop_
_entity.id
_entity.type
_entity.pdbx_description
1 polymer ?
#
loop_
_entity_poly.entity_id
_entity_poly.type
_entity_poly.pdbx_seq_one_letter_code
_entity_poly.pdbx_strand_id
1 'polypeptide(L)'
;MSTSGAKSVRLLLADDNPMVRDLIVKGLEPFCEVEVCKDGADALLKVVDSPPDVILSDYKMPVLDGRQLFEKLRARDSTRHIPFLFMASRSDIEERLRPLVDGVEDFITKPFLVKDLVRIAKKVIDRLHLEKLQKSASRPGVIQGRLEEMSMIDLMQSLEMGQKSCRLIVRNNGVQGELYFASGQCRDAKVGKVEGDNAVYKVVLWSAGDFEIDFNAANASKRTTTTKNTTGLLMEAMRLMDEANRDQDPVATQ
;
A
#
# COMPACT_ATOMS: atom_id res chain seq x y z
N MET A 1 -23.24 9.98 6.07
CA MET A 1 -23.71 9.71 4.71
C MET A 1 -22.59 8.99 3.99
N SER A 2 -22.75 7.69 3.77
CA SER A 2 -21.70 6.82 3.24
C SER A 2 -21.40 7.17 1.80
N THR A 3 -20.19 7.67 1.56
CA THR A 3 -19.64 7.80 0.20
C THR A 3 -19.29 6.40 -0.28
N SER A 4 -20.00 5.94 -1.31
CA SER A 4 -19.66 4.74 -2.08
C SER A 4 -18.36 5.00 -2.84
N GLY A 5 -17.24 4.91 -2.12
CA GLY A 5 -15.89 4.89 -2.67
C GLY A 5 -15.51 3.48 -3.11
N ALA A 6 -14.49 3.34 -3.93
CA ALA A 6 -13.91 2.07 -4.34
C ALA A 6 -13.75 1.16 -3.12
N LYS A 7 -14.08 -0.15 -3.28
CA LYS A 7 -14.08 -1.10 -2.17
C LYS A 7 -12.73 -1.06 -1.45
N SER A 8 -12.72 -0.60 -0.20
CA SER A 8 -11.55 -0.60 0.67
C SER A 8 -10.89 -1.99 0.70
N VAL A 9 -9.58 -2.03 0.88
CA VAL A 9 -8.87 -3.30 1.09
C VAL A 9 -9.28 -3.85 2.45
N ARG A 10 -9.69 -5.13 2.50
CA ARG A 10 -10.08 -5.83 3.72
C ARG A 10 -8.93 -6.70 4.21
N LEU A 11 -8.44 -6.41 5.41
CA LEU A 11 -7.39 -7.18 6.08
C LEU A 11 -8.01 -7.98 7.23
N LEU A 12 -7.72 -9.28 7.27
CA LEU A 12 -8.05 -10.13 8.41
C LEU A 12 -6.82 -10.26 9.31
N LEU A 13 -6.95 -9.84 10.58
CA LEU A 13 -5.92 -9.93 11.61
C LEU A 13 -6.25 -11.08 12.57
N ALA A 14 -5.37 -12.07 12.66
CA ALA A 14 -5.46 -13.17 13.61
C ALA A 14 -4.30 -13.11 14.63
N ASP A 15 -4.61 -12.90 15.90
CA ASP A 15 -3.67 -12.88 17.01
C ASP A 15 -4.46 -13.19 18.30
N ASP A 16 -3.96 -14.00 19.20
CA ASP A 16 -4.67 -14.38 20.43
C ASP A 16 -4.61 -13.30 21.52
N ASN A 17 -3.64 -12.38 21.42
CA ASN A 17 -3.46 -11.30 22.38
C ASN A 17 -4.32 -10.07 22.02
N PRO A 18 -5.34 -9.71 22.82
CA PRO A 18 -6.23 -8.59 22.55
C PRO A 18 -5.48 -7.25 22.50
N MET A 19 -4.46 -7.05 23.34
CA MET A 19 -3.69 -5.79 23.35
C MET A 19 -2.89 -5.61 22.06
N VAL A 20 -2.34 -6.69 21.52
CA VAL A 20 -1.63 -6.68 20.23
C VAL A 20 -2.60 -6.37 19.10
N ARG A 21 -3.78 -7.03 19.08
CA ARG A 21 -4.83 -6.72 18.09
C ARG A 21 -5.22 -5.26 18.10
N ASP A 22 -5.51 -4.69 19.28
CA ASP A 22 -5.94 -3.29 19.41
C ASP A 22 -4.86 -2.31 18.90
N LEU A 23 -3.60 -2.59 19.16
CA LEU A 23 -2.49 -1.76 18.70
C LEU A 23 -2.32 -1.83 17.16
N ILE A 24 -2.45 -3.03 16.59
CA ILE A 24 -2.33 -3.23 15.14
C ILE A 24 -3.52 -2.60 14.41
N VAL A 25 -4.74 -2.80 14.93
CA VAL A 25 -5.96 -2.19 14.38
C VAL A 25 -5.81 -0.69 14.30
N LYS A 26 -5.46 -0.01 15.41
CA LYS A 26 -5.24 1.45 15.42
C LYS A 26 -4.19 1.91 14.40
N GLY A 27 -3.17 1.10 14.16
CA GLY A 27 -2.15 1.42 13.17
C GLY A 27 -2.60 1.26 11.72
N LEU A 28 -3.51 0.31 11.44
CA LEU A 28 -3.92 -0.05 10.09
C LEU A 28 -5.27 0.56 9.64
N GLU A 29 -6.15 0.93 10.58
CA GLU A 29 -7.45 1.57 10.29
C GLU A 29 -7.39 2.74 9.31
N PRO A 30 -6.33 3.59 9.29
CA PRO A 30 -6.24 4.66 8.30
C PRO A 30 -6.05 4.17 6.86
N PHE A 31 -5.66 2.90 6.65
CA PHE A 31 -5.23 2.39 5.34
C PHE A 31 -6.13 1.28 4.79
N CYS A 32 -6.86 0.56 5.65
CA CYS A 32 -7.70 -0.57 5.25
C CYS A 32 -8.78 -0.86 6.29
N GLU A 33 -9.74 -1.67 5.88
CA GLU A 33 -10.75 -2.23 6.78
C GLU A 33 -10.17 -3.45 7.50
N VAL A 34 -10.14 -3.45 8.83
CA VAL A 34 -9.54 -4.52 9.62
C VAL A 34 -10.61 -5.36 10.32
N GLU A 35 -10.66 -6.65 9.98
CA GLU A 35 -11.45 -7.65 10.69
C GLU A 35 -10.55 -8.45 11.61
N VAL A 36 -10.94 -8.64 12.89
CA VAL A 36 -10.11 -9.32 13.89
C VAL A 36 -10.60 -10.72 14.23
N CYS A 37 -9.66 -11.62 14.47
CA CYS A 37 -9.87 -12.99 14.92
C CYS A 37 -9.02 -13.28 16.15
N LYS A 38 -9.52 -14.10 17.05
CA LYS A 38 -8.82 -14.47 18.31
C LYS A 38 -7.93 -15.70 18.19
N ASP A 39 -8.15 -16.50 17.16
CA ASP A 39 -7.38 -17.73 16.89
C ASP A 39 -7.51 -18.11 15.40
N GLY A 40 -6.74 -19.11 14.98
CA GLY A 40 -6.75 -19.57 13.61
C GLY A 40 -8.02 -20.28 13.18
N ALA A 41 -8.80 -20.85 14.11
CA ALA A 41 -10.06 -21.50 13.78
C ALA A 41 -11.14 -20.45 13.46
N ASP A 42 -11.24 -19.39 14.26
CA ASP A 42 -12.09 -18.22 13.99
C ASP A 42 -11.71 -17.59 12.64
N ALA A 43 -10.40 -17.40 12.41
CA ALA A 43 -9.88 -16.87 11.15
C ALA A 43 -10.26 -17.76 9.95
N LEU A 44 -10.10 -19.08 10.04
CA LEU A 44 -10.45 -20.01 8.97
C LEU A 44 -11.93 -19.94 8.60
N LEU A 45 -12.82 -19.88 9.58
CA LEU A 45 -14.26 -19.76 9.35
C LEU A 45 -14.62 -18.48 8.63
N LYS A 46 -14.08 -17.34 9.09
CA LYS A 46 -14.33 -16.03 8.47
C LYS A 46 -13.78 -15.95 7.05
N VAL A 47 -12.56 -16.44 6.80
CA VAL A 47 -11.97 -16.46 5.46
C VAL A 47 -12.80 -17.29 4.49
N VAL A 48 -13.38 -18.39 4.94
CA VAL A 48 -14.21 -19.26 4.07
C VAL A 48 -15.57 -18.61 3.79
N ASP A 49 -16.17 -17.95 4.76
CA ASP A 49 -17.46 -17.26 4.63
C ASP A 49 -17.33 -15.98 3.79
N SER A 50 -16.35 -15.17 4.09
CA SER A 50 -16.09 -13.88 3.43
C SER A 50 -14.59 -13.64 3.22
N PRO A 51 -14.01 -14.10 2.10
CA PRO A 51 -12.58 -13.99 1.85
C PRO A 51 -12.07 -12.54 1.93
N PRO A 52 -11.04 -12.26 2.77
CA PRO A 52 -10.39 -10.95 2.82
C PRO A 52 -9.44 -10.78 1.64
N ASP A 53 -8.91 -9.56 1.47
CA ASP A 53 -7.91 -9.27 0.45
C ASP A 53 -6.49 -9.65 0.90
N VAL A 54 -6.24 -9.63 2.22
CA VAL A 54 -4.95 -9.99 2.82
C VAL A 54 -5.16 -10.52 4.23
N ILE A 55 -4.30 -11.42 4.67
CA ILE A 55 -4.30 -12.01 6.01
C ILE A 55 -2.99 -11.65 6.72
N LEU A 56 -3.10 -11.14 7.94
CA LEU A 56 -2.00 -10.93 8.87
C LEU A 56 -2.23 -11.82 10.09
N SER A 57 -1.36 -12.82 10.32
CA SER A 57 -1.57 -13.83 11.35
C SER A 57 -0.38 -13.96 12.28
N ASP A 58 -0.64 -14.05 13.57
CA ASP A 58 0.36 -14.60 14.50
C ASP A 58 0.65 -16.06 14.13
N TYR A 59 1.90 -16.42 14.28
CA TYR A 59 2.36 -17.79 14.10
C TYR A 59 1.85 -18.72 15.22
N LYS A 60 1.92 -18.27 16.48
CA LYS A 60 1.54 -19.07 17.65
C LYS A 60 0.20 -18.61 18.21
N MET A 61 -0.83 -19.39 17.93
CA MET A 61 -2.19 -19.17 18.46
C MET A 61 -2.75 -20.47 19.01
N PRO A 62 -3.67 -20.43 20.00
CA PRO A 62 -4.36 -21.62 20.49
C PRO A 62 -5.30 -22.19 19.42
N VAL A 63 -5.74 -23.42 19.61
CA VAL A 63 -6.70 -24.19 18.79
C VAL A 63 -6.16 -24.50 17.40
N LEU A 64 -5.88 -23.50 16.58
CA LEU A 64 -5.27 -23.61 15.25
C LEU A 64 -4.19 -22.52 15.13
N ASP A 65 -2.94 -22.93 14.99
CA ASP A 65 -1.83 -21.99 14.82
C ASP A 65 -1.79 -21.36 13.42
N GLY A 66 -0.99 -20.31 13.27
CA GLY A 66 -0.92 -19.57 12.01
C GLY A 66 -0.39 -20.41 10.84
N ARG A 67 0.50 -21.39 11.10
CA ARG A 67 0.99 -22.31 10.07
C ARG A 67 -0.11 -23.23 9.58
N GLN A 68 -0.82 -23.85 10.51
CA GLN A 68 -1.95 -24.73 10.18
C GLN A 68 -3.05 -23.98 9.43
N LEU A 69 -3.33 -22.71 9.83
CA LEU A 69 -4.23 -21.82 9.11
C LEU A 69 -3.75 -21.63 7.66
N PHE A 70 -2.49 -21.23 7.47
CA PHE A 70 -1.90 -21.05 6.15
C PHE A 70 -2.00 -22.30 5.27
N GLU A 71 -1.60 -23.48 5.78
CA GLU A 71 -1.67 -24.74 5.05
C GLU A 71 -3.11 -25.08 4.61
N LYS A 72 -4.09 -24.89 5.50
CA LYS A 72 -5.52 -25.11 5.18
C LYS A 72 -6.06 -24.15 4.13
N LEU A 73 -5.61 -22.91 4.13
CA LEU A 73 -6.00 -21.90 3.12
C LEU A 73 -5.33 -22.18 1.77
N ARG A 74 -4.07 -22.61 1.76
CA ARG A 74 -3.34 -22.97 0.52
C ARG A 74 -3.90 -24.23 -0.15
N ALA A 75 -4.49 -25.13 0.61
CA ALA A 75 -5.13 -26.35 0.11
C ALA A 75 -6.46 -26.11 -0.63
N ARG A 76 -6.99 -24.86 -0.60
CA ARG A 76 -8.29 -24.52 -1.21
C ARG A 76 -8.14 -23.54 -2.36
N ASP A 77 -8.69 -23.85 -3.52
CA ASP A 77 -8.63 -23.00 -4.72
C ASP A 77 -9.19 -21.59 -4.48
N SER A 78 -10.23 -21.47 -3.65
CA SER A 78 -10.89 -20.20 -3.35
C SER A 78 -10.06 -19.25 -2.48
N THR A 79 -9.09 -19.76 -1.70
CA THR A 79 -8.34 -18.96 -0.72
C THR A 79 -6.82 -19.02 -0.90
N ARG A 80 -6.31 -19.94 -1.72
CA ARG A 80 -4.85 -20.14 -1.90
C ARG A 80 -4.10 -18.92 -2.46
N HIS A 81 -4.82 -18.02 -3.12
CA HIS A 81 -4.24 -16.83 -3.75
C HIS A 81 -4.18 -15.62 -2.81
N ILE A 82 -4.81 -15.69 -1.62
CA ILE A 82 -4.86 -14.57 -0.68
C ILE A 82 -3.46 -14.34 -0.11
N PRO A 83 -2.89 -13.12 -0.23
CA PRO A 83 -1.63 -12.76 0.40
C PRO A 83 -1.65 -13.01 1.91
N PHE A 84 -0.58 -13.61 2.44
CA PHE A 84 -0.47 -14.01 3.84
C PHE A 84 0.82 -13.48 4.45
N LEU A 85 0.69 -12.71 5.52
CA LEU A 85 1.79 -12.17 6.31
C LEU A 85 1.84 -12.87 7.66
N PHE A 86 3.01 -13.34 8.06
CA PHE A 86 3.23 -13.93 9.38
C PHE A 86 3.84 -12.94 10.36
N MET A 87 3.35 -12.94 11.59
CA MET A 87 4.02 -12.37 12.76
C MET A 87 4.63 -13.52 13.56
N ALA A 88 5.95 -13.58 13.66
CA ALA A 88 6.62 -14.72 14.33
C ALA A 88 7.97 -14.31 14.96
N SER A 89 8.49 -15.11 15.88
CA SER A 89 9.85 -14.94 16.37
C SER A 89 10.87 -15.24 15.27
N ARG A 90 12.08 -14.67 15.40
CA ARG A 90 13.16 -14.92 14.44
C ARG A 90 13.49 -16.40 14.27
N SER A 91 13.53 -17.14 15.38
CA SER A 91 13.78 -18.59 15.36
C SER A 91 12.68 -19.35 14.63
N ASP A 92 11.41 -19.03 14.88
CA ASP A 92 10.29 -19.67 14.18
C ASP A 92 10.31 -19.40 12.68
N ILE A 93 10.70 -18.16 12.27
CA ILE A 93 10.85 -17.79 10.85
C ILE A 93 11.96 -18.63 10.20
N GLU A 94 13.14 -18.67 10.81
CA GLU A 94 14.32 -19.33 10.23
C GLU A 94 14.17 -20.86 10.19
N GLU A 95 13.63 -21.46 11.24
CA GLU A 95 13.58 -22.92 11.37
C GLU A 95 12.31 -23.56 10.78
N ARG A 96 11.17 -22.85 10.81
CA ARG A 96 9.86 -23.44 10.54
C ARG A 96 9.09 -22.81 9.38
N LEU A 97 9.25 -21.50 9.14
CA LEU A 97 8.47 -20.79 8.15
C LEU A 97 9.20 -20.62 6.81
N ARG A 98 10.51 -20.53 6.79
CA ARG A 98 11.29 -20.43 5.54
C ARG A 98 11.02 -21.56 4.53
N PRO A 99 10.75 -22.82 4.92
CA PRO A 99 10.35 -23.86 3.97
C PRO A 99 9.00 -23.60 3.29
N LEU A 100 8.18 -22.66 3.82
CA LEU A 100 6.87 -22.26 3.29
C LEU A 100 6.94 -21.05 2.37
N VAL A 101 8.13 -20.66 1.90
CA VAL A 101 8.36 -19.42 1.12
C VAL A 101 7.47 -19.32 -0.12
N ASP A 102 7.10 -20.45 -0.71
CA ASP A 102 6.16 -20.48 -1.83
C ASP A 102 4.72 -20.18 -1.36
N GLY A 103 4.36 -18.89 -1.41
CA GLY A 103 3.01 -18.41 -1.11
C GLY A 103 2.89 -17.57 0.15
N VAL A 104 3.98 -17.33 0.90
CA VAL A 104 4.02 -16.32 1.97
C VAL A 104 4.41 -14.98 1.37
N GLU A 105 3.67 -13.94 1.70
CA GLU A 105 3.92 -12.59 1.19
C GLU A 105 5.11 -11.92 1.87
N ASP A 106 5.12 -11.94 3.22
CA ASP A 106 6.21 -11.39 4.03
C ASP A 106 6.16 -11.90 5.47
N PHE A 107 7.23 -11.63 6.23
CA PHE A 107 7.37 -11.98 7.65
C PHE A 107 7.63 -10.74 8.50
N ILE A 108 6.91 -10.61 9.62
CA ILE A 108 7.10 -9.57 10.61
C ILE A 108 7.71 -10.21 11.86
N THR A 109 8.95 -9.87 12.14
CA THR A 109 9.71 -10.47 13.26
C THR A 109 9.28 -9.89 14.60
N LYS A 110 8.84 -10.74 15.53
CA LYS A 110 8.60 -10.37 16.93
C LYS A 110 9.93 -10.36 17.73
N PRO A 111 10.17 -9.35 18.63
CA PRO A 111 9.31 -8.18 18.88
C PRO A 111 9.39 -7.13 17.77
N PHE A 112 8.29 -6.45 17.49
CA PHE A 112 8.21 -5.39 16.47
C PHE A 112 7.69 -4.07 17.07
N LEU A 113 8.05 -2.97 16.44
CA LEU A 113 7.35 -1.71 16.64
C LEU A 113 6.14 -1.67 15.70
N VAL A 114 5.01 -1.15 16.17
CA VAL A 114 3.78 -1.05 15.36
C VAL A 114 4.03 -0.32 14.05
N LYS A 115 4.84 0.74 14.06
CA LYS A 115 5.23 1.48 12.84
C LYS A 115 5.92 0.62 11.78
N ASP A 116 6.72 -0.37 12.20
CA ASP A 116 7.43 -1.25 11.26
C ASP A 116 6.48 -2.29 10.67
N LEU A 117 5.57 -2.83 11.50
CA LEU A 117 4.49 -3.70 11.04
C LEU A 117 3.60 -2.97 10.02
N VAL A 118 3.14 -1.76 10.38
CA VAL A 118 2.30 -0.93 9.50
C VAL A 118 3.01 -0.66 8.17
N ARG A 119 4.30 -0.33 8.19
CA ARG A 119 5.10 -0.11 6.96
C ARG A 119 5.13 -1.33 6.05
N ILE A 120 5.26 -2.55 6.61
CA ILE A 120 5.28 -3.80 5.85
C ILE A 120 3.88 -4.10 5.31
N ALA A 121 2.85 -4.07 6.15
CA ALA A 121 1.48 -4.35 5.76
C ALA A 121 0.96 -3.34 4.72
N LYS A 122 1.30 -2.04 4.89
CA LYS A 122 0.90 -0.98 3.96
C LYS A 122 1.39 -1.22 2.54
N LYS A 123 2.60 -1.74 2.34
CA LYS A 123 3.09 -2.09 0.99
C LYS A 123 2.15 -3.06 0.27
N VAL A 124 1.66 -4.07 0.98
CA VAL A 124 0.74 -5.07 0.42
C VAL A 124 -0.64 -4.45 0.19
N ILE A 125 -1.12 -3.66 1.14
CA ILE A 125 -2.41 -2.95 1.05
C ILE A 125 -2.44 -2.02 -0.16
N ASP A 126 -1.41 -1.19 -0.35
CA ASP A 126 -1.32 -0.24 -1.47
C ASP A 126 -1.31 -0.98 -2.83
N ARG A 127 -0.56 -2.09 -2.92
CA ARG A 127 -0.58 -2.94 -4.12
C ARG A 127 -1.98 -3.49 -4.41
N LEU A 128 -2.65 -4.05 -3.40
CA LEU A 128 -4.00 -4.61 -3.55
C LEU A 128 -5.03 -3.54 -3.89
N HIS A 129 -4.87 -2.34 -3.35
CA HIS A 129 -5.72 -1.21 -3.70
C HIS A 129 -5.61 -0.87 -5.19
N LEU A 130 -4.38 -0.76 -5.71
CA LEU A 130 -4.15 -0.55 -7.15
C LEU A 130 -4.74 -1.68 -8.01
N GLU A 131 -4.58 -2.94 -7.60
CA GLU A 131 -5.16 -4.09 -8.33
C GLU A 131 -6.69 -4.02 -8.36
N LYS A 132 -7.33 -3.61 -7.27
CA LYS A 132 -8.79 -3.41 -7.21
C LYS A 132 -9.25 -2.28 -8.13
N LEU A 133 -8.56 -1.14 -8.11
CA LEU A 133 -8.83 -0.03 -9.01
C LEU A 133 -8.67 -0.46 -10.48
N GLN A 134 -7.65 -1.25 -10.79
CA GLN A 134 -7.44 -1.79 -12.14
C GLN A 134 -8.57 -2.71 -12.60
N LYS A 135 -9.10 -3.56 -11.70
CA LYS A 135 -10.22 -4.47 -12.01
C LYS A 135 -11.55 -3.72 -12.18
N SER A 136 -11.72 -2.58 -11.53
CA SER A 136 -12.93 -1.73 -11.63
C SER A 136 -12.87 -0.70 -12.75
N ALA A 137 -11.74 -0.57 -13.45
CA ALA A 137 -11.53 0.42 -14.49
C ALA A 137 -12.45 0.19 -15.72
N SER A 138 -13.08 1.27 -16.17
CA SER A 138 -13.96 1.27 -17.36
C SER A 138 -13.22 1.04 -18.68
N ARG A 139 -11.87 1.15 -18.68
CA ARG A 139 -10.98 0.91 -19.85
C ARG A 139 -9.84 -0.02 -19.45
N PRO A 140 -9.59 -1.10 -20.21
CA PRO A 140 -8.44 -1.98 -19.96
C PRO A 140 -7.13 -1.18 -19.93
N GLY A 141 -6.32 -1.39 -18.90
CA GLY A 141 -5.03 -0.72 -18.74
C GLY A 141 -5.07 0.73 -18.25
N VAL A 142 -6.25 1.22 -17.83
CA VAL A 142 -6.42 2.55 -17.21
C VAL A 142 -6.98 2.39 -15.81
N ILE A 143 -6.31 2.98 -14.81
CA ILE A 143 -6.78 3.06 -13.42
C ILE A 143 -7.17 4.50 -13.12
N GLN A 144 -8.30 4.69 -12.45
CA GLN A 144 -8.75 6.00 -11.98
C GLN A 144 -9.07 5.93 -10.50
N GLY A 145 -8.81 7.01 -9.77
CA GLY A 145 -9.10 7.10 -8.34
C GLY A 145 -8.94 8.53 -7.84
N ARG A 146 -8.99 8.69 -6.51
CA ARG A 146 -8.89 9.98 -5.85
C ARG A 146 -7.69 10.03 -4.91
N LEU A 147 -7.05 11.21 -4.82
CA LEU A 147 -5.88 11.41 -3.96
C LEU A 147 -6.22 11.33 -2.47
N GLU A 148 -7.48 11.54 -2.09
CA GLU A 148 -7.97 11.36 -0.72
C GLU A 148 -7.98 9.87 -0.29
N GLU A 149 -8.05 8.95 -1.25
CA GLU A 149 -8.04 7.49 -1.03
C GLU A 149 -6.63 6.92 -1.13
N MET A 150 -5.79 7.48 -2.00
CA MET A 150 -4.42 7.05 -2.24
C MET A 150 -3.54 8.24 -2.58
N SER A 151 -2.64 8.60 -1.66
CA SER A 151 -1.80 9.80 -1.83
C SER A 151 -0.84 9.69 -3.02
N MET A 152 -0.36 10.83 -3.51
CA MET A 152 0.68 10.86 -4.57
C MET A 152 1.93 10.08 -4.19
N ILE A 153 2.33 10.13 -2.92
CA ILE A 153 3.49 9.39 -2.40
C ILE A 153 3.25 7.89 -2.56
N ASP A 154 2.07 7.40 -2.14
CA ASP A 154 1.71 5.98 -2.22
C ASP A 154 1.62 5.49 -3.67
N LEU A 155 1.03 6.30 -4.56
CA LEU A 155 0.97 6.02 -5.99
C LEU A 155 2.37 5.85 -6.60
N MET A 156 3.27 6.82 -6.36
CA MET A 156 4.62 6.79 -6.91
C MET A 156 5.44 5.63 -6.34
N GLN A 157 5.33 5.34 -5.03
CA GLN A 157 5.98 4.19 -4.41
C GLN A 157 5.48 2.86 -4.97
N SER A 158 4.17 2.72 -5.17
CA SER A 158 3.58 1.50 -5.73
C SER A 158 4.01 1.28 -7.18
N LEU A 159 4.09 2.35 -7.98
CA LEU A 159 4.60 2.27 -9.35
C LEU A 159 6.09 1.91 -9.39
N GLU A 160 6.90 2.46 -8.49
CA GLU A 160 8.33 2.16 -8.36
C GLU A 160 8.55 0.70 -7.95
N MET A 161 7.89 0.24 -6.88
CA MET A 161 8.00 -1.14 -6.38
C MET A 161 7.53 -2.17 -7.41
N GLY A 162 6.43 -1.87 -8.11
CA GLY A 162 5.89 -2.70 -9.17
C GLY A 162 6.67 -2.61 -10.48
N GLN A 163 7.73 -1.78 -10.56
CA GLN A 163 8.51 -1.51 -11.77
C GLN A 163 7.62 -1.19 -12.98
N LYS A 164 6.54 -0.45 -12.75
CA LYS A 164 5.53 -0.17 -13.77
C LYS A 164 5.98 0.95 -14.70
N SER A 165 5.58 0.81 -15.98
CA SER A 165 5.71 1.86 -16.99
C SER A 165 4.32 2.36 -17.33
N CYS A 166 4.07 3.68 -17.19
CA CYS A 166 2.76 4.27 -17.38
C CYS A 166 2.83 5.79 -17.51
N ARG A 167 1.72 6.40 -17.92
CA ARG A 167 1.46 7.83 -17.74
C ARG A 167 0.51 8.00 -16.55
N LEU A 168 0.88 8.83 -15.60
CA LEU A 168 0.04 9.26 -14.48
C LEU A 168 -0.41 10.70 -14.72
N ILE A 169 -1.71 10.90 -14.82
CA ILE A 169 -2.34 12.21 -14.88
C ILE A 169 -2.99 12.50 -13.54
N VAL A 170 -2.78 13.69 -13.01
CA VAL A 170 -3.39 14.14 -11.75
C VAL A 170 -4.06 15.47 -11.96
N ARG A 171 -5.26 15.65 -11.42
CA ARG A 171 -6.05 16.87 -11.57
C ARG A 171 -6.47 17.38 -10.20
N ASN A 172 -6.14 18.63 -9.91
CA ASN A 172 -6.53 19.31 -8.68
C ASN A 172 -6.90 20.77 -9.01
N ASN A 173 -8.11 21.20 -8.63
CA ASN A 173 -8.59 22.57 -8.78
C ASN A 173 -8.38 23.15 -10.20
N GLY A 174 -8.65 22.36 -11.24
CA GLY A 174 -8.49 22.77 -12.64
C GLY A 174 -7.03 22.78 -13.15
N VAL A 175 -6.07 22.42 -12.31
CA VAL A 175 -4.67 22.24 -12.71
C VAL A 175 -4.42 20.77 -13.00
N GLN A 176 -3.74 20.48 -14.12
CA GLN A 176 -3.34 19.13 -14.50
C GLN A 176 -1.83 18.96 -14.37
N GLY A 177 -1.42 17.86 -13.71
CA GLY A 177 -0.07 17.34 -13.71
C GLY A 177 0.01 16.05 -14.53
N GLU A 178 1.11 15.86 -15.25
CA GLU A 178 1.41 14.65 -16.01
C GLU A 178 2.79 14.14 -15.62
N LEU A 179 2.88 12.87 -15.24
CA LEU A 179 4.13 12.20 -14.90
C LEU A 179 4.25 10.93 -15.74
N TYR A 180 5.45 10.64 -16.22
CA TYR A 180 5.73 9.47 -17.05
C TYR A 180 6.74 8.57 -16.34
N PHE A 181 6.35 7.32 -16.15
CA PHE A 181 7.14 6.30 -15.50
C PHE A 181 7.67 5.29 -16.51
N ALA A 182 8.95 4.92 -16.37
CA ALA A 182 9.57 3.82 -17.10
C ALA A 182 10.25 2.89 -16.08
N SER A 183 9.82 1.62 -16.04
CA SER A 183 10.32 0.62 -15.08
C SER A 183 10.33 1.15 -13.63
N GLY A 184 9.21 1.79 -13.21
CA GLY A 184 9.04 2.36 -11.87
C GLY A 184 9.74 3.70 -11.63
N GLN A 185 10.55 4.19 -12.57
CA GLN A 185 11.26 5.46 -12.45
C GLN A 185 10.49 6.59 -13.12
N CYS A 186 10.21 7.66 -12.38
CA CYS A 186 9.65 8.88 -12.94
C CYS A 186 10.72 9.54 -13.83
N ARG A 187 10.48 9.59 -15.14
CA ARG A 187 11.43 10.11 -16.13
C ARG A 187 11.09 11.50 -16.61
N ASP A 188 9.81 11.80 -16.69
CA ASP A 188 9.33 13.10 -17.17
C ASP A 188 8.15 13.54 -16.32
N ALA A 189 8.08 14.83 -16.01
CA ALA A 189 6.99 15.40 -15.25
C ALA A 189 6.72 16.85 -15.70
N LYS A 190 5.42 17.20 -15.72
CA LYS A 190 4.97 18.54 -16.11
C LYS A 190 3.71 18.95 -15.36
N VAL A 191 3.68 20.18 -14.88
CA VAL A 191 2.51 20.83 -14.28
C VAL A 191 2.42 22.28 -14.77
N GLY A 192 1.53 22.54 -15.72
CA GLY A 192 1.45 23.84 -16.39
C GLY A 192 2.74 24.18 -17.11
N LYS A 193 3.48 25.19 -16.63
CA LYS A 193 4.79 25.61 -17.18
C LYS A 193 5.99 25.02 -16.43
N VAL A 194 5.76 24.28 -15.34
CA VAL A 194 6.82 23.68 -14.52
C VAL A 194 7.10 22.29 -15.03
N GLU A 195 8.37 21.92 -15.21
CA GLU A 195 8.81 20.61 -15.70
C GLU A 195 9.84 19.99 -14.74
N GLY A 196 10.07 18.67 -14.85
CA GLY A 196 11.10 17.92 -14.12
C GLY A 196 10.82 17.76 -12.62
N ASP A 197 11.88 17.74 -11.82
CA ASP A 197 11.82 17.51 -10.38
C ASP A 197 10.85 18.47 -9.68
N ASN A 198 10.84 19.75 -10.06
CA ASN A 198 9.95 20.76 -9.48
C ASN A 198 8.48 20.49 -9.79
N ALA A 199 8.16 19.89 -10.93
CA ALA A 199 6.80 19.48 -11.25
C ALA A 199 6.36 18.33 -10.35
N VAL A 200 7.25 17.36 -10.08
CA VAL A 200 6.98 16.27 -9.13
C VAL A 200 6.73 16.81 -7.74
N TYR A 201 7.59 17.69 -7.22
CA TYR A 201 7.42 18.28 -5.89
C TYR A 201 6.08 19.00 -5.75
N LYS A 202 5.66 19.72 -6.78
CA LYS A 202 4.37 20.42 -6.78
C LYS A 202 3.18 19.47 -6.72
N VAL A 203 3.22 18.35 -7.45
CA VAL A 203 2.11 17.37 -7.49
C VAL A 203 2.06 16.55 -6.20
N VAL A 204 3.20 16.19 -5.62
CA VAL A 204 3.27 15.43 -4.36
C VAL A 204 2.60 16.17 -3.20
N LEU A 205 2.58 17.51 -3.23
CA LEU A 205 1.89 18.35 -2.24
C LEU A 205 0.36 18.35 -2.37
N TRP A 206 -0.20 17.77 -3.43
CA TRP A 206 -1.66 17.71 -3.58
C TRP A 206 -2.25 16.60 -2.72
N SER A 207 -3.11 16.99 -1.78
CA SER A 207 -3.83 16.08 -0.87
C SER A 207 -5.23 15.71 -1.35
N ALA A 208 -5.72 16.35 -2.42
CA ALA A 208 -7.04 16.14 -2.99
C ALA A 208 -7.00 16.20 -4.51
N GLY A 209 -7.95 15.55 -5.17
CA GLY A 209 -8.11 15.57 -6.61
C GLY A 209 -8.22 14.17 -7.22
N ASP A 210 -8.39 14.11 -8.54
CA ASP A 210 -8.53 12.86 -9.27
C ASP A 210 -7.21 12.47 -9.94
N PHE A 211 -6.92 11.17 -9.98
CA PHE A 211 -5.81 10.63 -10.75
C PHE A 211 -6.26 9.61 -11.78
N GLU A 212 -5.47 9.49 -12.84
CA GLU A 212 -5.61 8.48 -13.89
C GLU A 212 -4.23 7.91 -14.23
N ILE A 213 -4.06 6.59 -14.11
CA ILE A 213 -2.87 5.86 -14.53
C ILE A 213 -3.20 5.13 -15.82
N ASP A 214 -2.49 5.43 -16.89
CA ASP A 214 -2.65 4.78 -18.19
C ASP A 214 -1.40 3.96 -18.54
N PHE A 215 -1.51 2.65 -18.40
CA PHE A 215 -0.42 1.71 -18.73
C PHE A 215 -0.24 1.54 -20.25
N ASN A 216 -1.25 1.88 -21.06
CA ASN A 216 -1.13 1.83 -22.51
C ASN A 216 -0.29 2.99 -23.04
N ALA A 217 -0.16 4.06 -22.27
CA ALA A 217 0.61 5.26 -22.61
C ALA A 217 2.04 5.25 -22.02
N ALA A 218 2.57 4.10 -21.66
CA ALA A 218 3.91 3.94 -21.06
C ALA A 218 5.05 4.60 -21.89
N ASN A 219 4.92 4.65 -23.21
CA ASN A 219 5.90 5.23 -24.13
C ASN A 219 5.48 6.60 -24.68
N ALA A 220 4.49 7.26 -24.07
CA ALA A 220 3.96 8.53 -24.59
C ALA A 220 4.96 9.69 -24.47
N SER A 221 5.87 9.66 -23.49
CA SER A 221 7.00 10.57 -23.43
C SER A 221 8.33 9.83 -23.63
N LYS A 222 9.18 10.37 -24.53
CA LYS A 222 10.59 9.92 -24.70
C LYS A 222 11.56 10.87 -23.98
N ARG A 223 11.04 11.90 -23.31
CA ARG A 223 11.84 12.92 -22.60
C ARG A 223 12.27 12.39 -21.24
N THR A 224 13.40 12.88 -20.78
CA THR A 224 13.85 12.72 -19.40
C THR A 224 14.10 14.12 -18.86
N THR A 225 13.19 14.62 -18.02
CA THR A 225 13.28 15.95 -17.42
C THR A 225 13.59 15.88 -15.93
N THR A 226 13.43 14.71 -15.30
CA THR A 226 13.79 14.48 -13.90
C THR A 226 15.27 14.15 -13.78
N THR A 227 15.90 14.64 -12.71
CA THR A 227 17.33 14.43 -12.43
C THR A 227 17.58 13.34 -11.39
N LYS A 228 16.59 13.09 -10.52
CA LYS A 228 16.64 12.11 -9.42
C LYS A 228 15.81 10.87 -9.78
N ASN A 229 16.12 9.73 -9.15
CA ASN A 229 15.24 8.56 -9.18
C ASN A 229 13.96 8.81 -8.36
N THR A 230 12.96 7.95 -8.51
CA THR A 230 11.64 8.13 -7.84
C THR A 230 11.76 8.26 -6.33
N THR A 231 12.56 7.40 -5.68
CA THR A 231 12.82 7.49 -4.23
C THR A 231 13.44 8.85 -3.85
N GLY A 232 14.42 9.34 -4.62
CA GLY A 232 15.07 10.62 -4.37
C GLY A 232 14.13 11.82 -4.55
N LEU A 233 13.24 11.75 -5.54
CA LEU A 233 12.19 12.76 -5.74
C LEU A 233 11.21 12.80 -4.56
N LEU A 234 10.79 11.63 -4.06
CA LEU A 234 9.88 11.55 -2.92
C LEU A 234 10.52 12.03 -1.62
N MET A 235 11.77 11.67 -1.36
CA MET A 235 12.50 12.15 -0.17
C MET A 235 12.62 13.67 -0.15
N GLU A 236 12.95 14.26 -1.28
CA GLU A 236 13.07 15.72 -1.39
C GLU A 236 11.70 16.41 -1.28
N ALA A 237 10.65 15.85 -1.88
CA ALA A 237 9.31 16.36 -1.74
C ALA A 237 8.85 16.36 -0.27
N MET A 238 9.08 15.25 0.48
CA MET A 238 8.75 15.16 1.90
C MET A 238 9.54 16.18 2.73
N ARG A 239 10.83 16.38 2.43
CA ARG A 239 11.65 17.42 3.09
C ARG A 239 11.06 18.82 2.90
N LEU A 240 10.64 19.14 1.67
CA LEU A 240 10.00 20.41 1.35
C LEU A 240 8.63 20.58 2.03
N MET A 241 7.87 19.49 2.21
CA MET A 241 6.63 19.49 2.98
C MET A 241 6.86 19.83 4.45
N ASP A 242 7.88 19.19 5.05
CA ASP A 242 8.23 19.44 6.45
C ASP A 242 8.72 20.87 6.68
N GLU A 243 9.49 21.45 5.75
CA GLU A 243 9.92 22.85 5.80
C GLU A 243 8.72 23.80 5.71
N ALA A 244 7.82 23.58 4.73
CA ALA A 244 6.63 24.40 4.55
C ALA A 244 5.69 24.35 5.78
N ASN A 245 5.59 23.23 6.46
CA ASN A 245 4.78 23.07 7.68
C ASN A 245 5.43 23.79 8.88
N ARG A 246 6.75 23.82 8.98
CA ARG A 246 7.48 24.56 10.06
C ARG A 246 7.31 26.06 9.92
N ASP A 247 7.28 26.58 8.70
CA ASP A 247 7.09 28.02 8.45
C ASP A 247 5.67 28.50 8.75
N GLN A 248 4.69 27.58 8.86
CA GLN A 248 3.30 27.89 9.20
C GLN A 248 2.97 27.81 10.70
N ASP A 249 3.89 27.28 11.55
CA ASP A 249 3.76 27.25 13.02
C ASP A 249 4.76 28.22 13.69
N PRO A 250 4.44 29.54 13.82
CA PRO A 250 5.34 30.50 14.46
C PRO A 250 5.29 30.47 16.00
N VAL A 251 4.79 29.40 16.63
CA VAL A 251 4.64 29.30 18.10
C VAL A 251 5.42 28.11 18.66
N ALA A 252 6.74 28.15 18.55
CA ALA A 252 7.63 27.31 19.38
C ALA A 252 9.00 27.94 19.57
N THR A 253 9.01 29.24 19.95
CA THR A 253 10.23 29.86 20.51
C THR A 253 9.84 30.95 21.49
N GLN A 254 9.47 30.54 22.72
CA GLN A 254 9.67 31.32 23.95
C GLN A 254 9.87 30.35 25.10
#